data_29df965f18dec93d265083c301a841a6
#
_entry.id   29df965f18dec93d265083c301a841a6
#
_cell.length_a   1.000
_cell.length_b   1.000
_cell.length_c   1.000
_cell.angle_alpha   90.00
_cell.angle_beta   90.00
_cell.angle_gamma   90.00
#
_symmetry.space_group_name_H-M   'P 1'
#
loop_
_entity.id
_entity.type
_entity.pdbx_description
1 polymer ?
#
loop_
_entity_poly.entity_id
_entity_poly.type
_entity_poly.pdbx_seq_one_letter_code
_entity_poly.pdbx_strand_id
1 'polypeptide(L)'
;SLLRSLLTFWQHHPGLSYLFSGSFVGPTSQAPRVDEARHDSLYELEIAFSQIPKDGEVPFWLTDRLFRHLLTDLTGNTHRAEFCIDKLYSPDSSTGRLGILELRGFDMPPHAQMSLLQNLLVRTLVSWFWKKPYEHNLVRWGTELHDKFLIEHFVKEDIKDIVNQLNKAGYKFELDWFDPFFEFRFPLYGMVDINNIHLELRAGIEPWNVLGEEMTGGGTARYVDSSLERLQVKVSDFNQERYTLTCNGVKVQLKSTGTHAEYVAGIRYKAWNPYSALHPTIDVDTPLVFDIVDNWNKRSIGGCTYFVTHPGGRSYDTYPINSNEAESRRINRFWDFGHTQGEIKSKEEARKDKEAQEKELAENDKGIIRGIKKQGSSKKFNFKEIPVNPEYPNTLDLRLKK
;
A
#
# COMPACT_ATOMS: atom_id res chain seq x y z
N SER A 1 15.30 13.60 25.76
CA SER A 1 14.84 12.88 25.03
C SER A 1 13.53 13.01 24.24
N LEU A 2 12.99 14.22 24.04
CA LEU A 2 11.80 14.43 23.22
C LEU A 2 11.98 13.87 21.80
N LEU A 3 13.14 14.13 21.15
CA LEU A 3 13.43 13.60 19.79
C LEU A 3 13.42 12.06 19.80
N ARG A 4 14.02 11.40 20.81
CA ARG A 4 13.96 9.96 20.96
C ARG A 4 12.51 9.46 21.01
N SER A 5 11.67 10.09 21.83
CA SER A 5 10.25 9.70 21.96
C SER A 5 9.48 9.85 20.64
N LEU A 6 9.70 10.96 19.92
CA LEU A 6 9.10 11.18 18.60
C LEU A 6 9.55 10.13 17.60
N LEU A 7 10.86 9.88 17.49
CA LEU A 7 11.40 8.86 16.58
C LEU A 7 10.87 7.47 16.89
N THR A 8 10.84 7.08 18.18
CA THR A 8 10.34 5.78 18.59
C THR A 8 8.85 5.63 18.30
N PHE A 9 8.04 6.64 18.62
CA PHE A 9 6.60 6.60 18.35
C PHE A 9 6.30 6.53 16.85
N TRP A 10 7.00 7.34 16.05
CA TRP A 10 6.87 7.35 14.60
C TRP A 10 7.26 6.02 13.98
N GLN A 11 8.33 5.41 14.50
CA GLN A 11 8.79 4.12 14.04
C GLN A 11 7.80 2.99 14.40
N HIS A 12 7.13 3.09 15.56
CA HIS A 12 6.07 2.16 15.97
C HIS A 12 4.81 2.27 15.11
N HIS A 13 4.55 3.46 14.56
CA HIS A 13 3.31 3.78 13.84
C HIS A 13 3.58 4.16 12.37
N PRO A 14 3.81 3.16 11.48
CA PRO A 14 4.03 3.42 10.06
C PRO A 14 2.88 4.17 9.37
N GLY A 15 1.66 4.05 9.90
CA GLY A 15 0.50 4.80 9.42
C GLY A 15 0.73 6.30 9.39
N LEU A 16 1.51 6.87 10.33
CA LEU A 16 1.85 8.29 10.33
C LEU A 16 2.65 8.69 9.09
N SER A 17 3.59 7.85 8.69
CA SER A 17 4.40 8.10 7.50
C SER A 17 3.56 7.94 6.23
N TYR A 18 2.86 6.81 6.07
CA TYR A 18 2.20 6.48 4.81
C TYR A 18 0.88 7.21 4.59
N LEU A 19 0.17 7.62 5.65
CA LEU A 19 -1.04 8.43 5.49
C LEU A 19 -0.73 9.86 5.06
N PHE A 20 0.38 10.41 5.54
CA PHE A 20 0.72 11.84 5.33
C PHE A 20 1.79 12.07 4.26
N SER A 21 2.47 11.03 3.79
CA SER A 21 3.51 11.15 2.76
C SER A 21 2.94 11.45 1.37
N GLY A 22 3.81 11.96 0.50
CA GLY A 22 3.53 12.15 -0.92
C GLY A 22 3.45 10.84 -1.72
N SER A 23 3.44 10.98 -3.04
CA SER A 23 3.32 9.84 -3.95
C SER A 23 4.51 8.88 -3.92
N PHE A 24 5.70 9.40 -3.60
CA PHE A 24 6.91 8.60 -3.49
C PHE A 24 7.05 8.04 -2.08
N VAL A 25 7.11 6.72 -1.96
CA VAL A 25 7.41 6.00 -0.73
C VAL A 25 8.55 5.01 -0.97
N GLY A 26 9.16 4.53 0.10
CA GLY A 26 10.27 3.58 0.03
C GLY A 26 11.65 4.21 0.25
N PRO A 27 12.74 3.43 0.15
CA PRO A 27 14.08 3.83 0.54
C PRO A 27 14.62 5.06 -0.19
N THR A 28 14.17 5.27 -1.41
CA THR A 28 14.62 6.36 -2.31
C THR A 28 13.60 7.50 -2.42
N SER A 29 12.62 7.54 -1.52
CA SER A 29 11.63 8.60 -1.44
C SER A 29 12.27 9.95 -1.08
N GLN A 30 11.47 11.02 -1.16
CA GLN A 30 11.91 12.36 -0.77
C GLN A 30 12.21 12.47 0.73
N ALA A 31 11.51 11.69 1.56
CA ALA A 31 11.65 11.69 3.00
C ALA A 31 11.43 10.27 3.54
N PRO A 32 12.40 9.35 3.33
CA PRO A 32 12.26 7.97 3.77
C PRO A 32 12.24 7.87 5.29
N ARG A 33 11.55 6.86 5.77
CA ARG A 33 11.60 6.44 7.17
C ARG A 33 13.00 5.96 7.54
N VAL A 34 13.34 6.04 8.82
CA VAL A 34 14.64 5.54 9.33
C VAL A 34 14.85 4.07 9.01
N ASP A 35 13.81 3.25 9.14
CA ASP A 35 13.83 1.81 8.86
C ASP A 35 13.76 1.46 7.36
N GLU A 36 13.38 2.41 6.51
CA GLU A 36 13.46 2.27 5.04
C GLU A 36 14.83 2.66 4.48
N ALA A 37 15.46 3.67 5.08
CA ALA A 37 16.73 4.19 4.58
C ALA A 37 17.84 3.13 4.60
N ARG A 38 17.97 2.39 5.72
CA ARG A 38 18.92 1.27 5.87
C ARG A 38 18.37 0.28 6.88
N HIS A 39 18.51 -1.00 6.59
CA HIS A 39 18.05 -2.06 7.50
C HIS A 39 18.77 -2.03 8.85
N ASP A 40 20.04 -1.66 8.86
CA ASP A 40 20.88 -1.55 10.06
C ASP A 40 20.65 -0.26 10.87
N SER A 41 19.92 0.70 10.32
CA SER A 41 19.68 2.01 10.97
C SER A 41 19.02 1.88 12.34
N LEU A 42 18.16 0.90 12.53
CA LEU A 42 17.51 0.69 13.83
C LEU A 42 18.49 0.24 14.91
N TYR A 43 19.47 -0.61 14.57
CA TYR A 43 20.52 -1.01 15.49
C TYR A 43 21.41 0.18 15.87
N GLU A 44 21.85 0.96 14.88
CA GLU A 44 22.63 2.17 15.11
C GLU A 44 21.84 3.19 15.93
N LEU A 45 20.52 3.31 15.69
CA LEU A 45 19.65 4.20 16.45
C LEU A 45 19.50 3.75 17.91
N GLU A 46 19.42 2.45 18.18
CA GLU A 46 19.40 1.88 19.53
C GLU A 46 20.72 2.19 20.27
N ILE A 47 21.87 2.09 19.60
CA ILE A 47 23.17 2.49 20.15
C ILE A 47 23.14 3.98 20.48
N ALA A 48 22.72 4.84 19.57
CA ALA A 48 22.60 6.28 19.80
C ALA A 48 21.68 6.58 20.99
N PHE A 49 20.55 5.90 21.12
CA PHE A 49 19.66 6.04 22.26
C PHE A 49 20.30 5.63 23.58
N SER A 50 21.17 4.63 23.58
CA SER A 50 21.89 4.18 24.77
C SER A 50 22.93 5.18 25.26
N GLN A 51 23.41 6.04 24.36
CA GLN A 51 24.41 7.09 24.67
C GLN A 51 23.78 8.39 25.20
N ILE A 52 22.45 8.50 25.21
CA ILE A 52 21.80 9.66 25.82
C ILE A 52 21.95 9.58 27.34
N PRO A 53 22.51 10.61 28.01
CA PRO A 53 22.62 10.65 29.46
C PRO A 53 21.25 10.43 30.12
N LYS A 54 21.23 9.54 31.12
CA LYS A 54 20.02 9.25 31.91
C LYS A 54 19.71 10.35 32.93
N ASP A 55 20.77 10.94 33.46
CA ASP A 55 20.69 11.95 34.50
C ASP A 55 21.33 13.26 34.04
N GLY A 56 20.79 14.38 34.48
CA GLY A 56 21.28 15.72 34.16
C GLY A 56 20.75 16.29 32.85
N GLU A 57 21.24 17.48 32.51
CA GLU A 57 20.91 18.14 31.26
C GLU A 57 21.70 17.55 30.10
N VAL A 58 20.98 17.15 29.03
CA VAL A 58 21.60 16.68 27.79
C VAL A 58 22.16 17.89 27.02
N PRO A 59 23.49 17.96 26.76
CA PRO A 59 24.04 19.04 25.95
C PRO A 59 23.39 19.08 24.57
N PHE A 60 22.99 20.26 24.09
CA PHE A 60 22.32 20.43 22.84
C PHE A 60 23.10 19.86 21.63
N TRP A 61 24.42 20.05 21.62
CA TRP A 61 25.31 19.54 20.57
C TRP A 61 25.34 18.00 20.51
N LEU A 62 25.08 17.31 21.63
CA LEU A 62 25.10 15.84 21.69
C LEU A 62 23.99 15.24 20.84
N THR A 63 22.79 15.85 20.81
CA THR A 63 21.69 15.40 19.95
C THR A 63 22.11 15.38 18.48
N ASP A 64 22.79 16.43 18.03
CA ASP A 64 23.29 16.48 16.66
C ASP A 64 24.33 15.37 16.39
N ARG A 65 25.29 15.18 17.29
CA ARG A 65 26.35 14.16 17.13
C ARG A 65 25.83 12.75 17.15
N LEU A 66 24.78 12.45 17.91
CA LEU A 66 24.19 11.12 17.99
C LEU A 66 23.33 10.79 16.77
N PHE A 67 22.61 11.76 16.19
CA PHE A 67 21.54 11.46 15.24
C PHE A 67 21.79 11.98 13.83
N ARG A 68 22.71 12.92 13.60
CA ARG A 68 22.93 13.55 12.29
C ARG A 68 23.11 12.55 11.16
N HIS A 69 23.92 11.51 11.37
CA HIS A 69 24.22 10.52 10.34
C HIS A 69 23.27 9.33 10.31
N LEU A 70 22.29 9.29 11.23
CA LEU A 70 21.25 8.28 11.28
C LEU A 70 19.93 8.76 10.65
N LEU A 71 19.68 10.07 10.70
CA LEU A 71 18.51 10.71 10.10
C LEU A 71 18.88 11.21 8.70
N THR A 72 19.11 10.27 7.79
CA THR A 72 19.52 10.51 6.41
C THR A 72 18.84 9.52 5.47
N ASP A 73 18.86 9.80 4.17
CA ASP A 73 18.53 8.80 3.16
C ASP A 73 19.70 7.82 2.92
N LEU A 74 19.54 6.91 1.98
CA LEU A 74 20.57 5.95 1.57
C LEU A 74 21.87 6.60 1.11
N THR A 75 21.83 7.85 0.62
CA THR A 75 22.98 8.59 0.14
C THR A 75 23.67 9.39 1.25
N GLY A 76 23.14 9.38 2.46
CA GLY A 76 23.62 10.18 3.58
C GLY A 76 23.13 11.63 3.57
N ASN A 77 22.11 11.95 2.78
CA ASN A 77 21.56 13.30 2.68
C ASN A 77 20.60 13.57 3.84
N THR A 78 20.95 14.48 4.74
CA THR A 78 20.14 14.86 5.91
C THR A 78 18.85 15.59 5.55
N HIS A 79 18.79 16.21 4.36
CA HIS A 79 17.59 16.85 3.85
C HIS A 79 16.56 15.87 3.25
N ARG A 80 16.89 14.58 3.21
CA ARG A 80 16.04 13.52 2.66
C ARG A 80 15.70 12.47 3.71
N ALA A 81 15.42 12.90 4.92
CA ALA A 81 14.91 12.06 5.99
C ALA A 81 13.56 12.58 6.47
N GLU A 82 12.74 11.72 7.00
CA GLU A 82 11.45 12.07 7.57
C GLU A 82 11.58 13.09 8.71
N PHE A 83 12.65 12.96 9.50
CA PHE A 83 13.07 13.91 10.54
C PHE A 83 14.38 14.57 10.14
N CYS A 84 14.40 15.88 10.00
CA CYS A 84 15.62 16.64 9.72
C CYS A 84 15.97 17.51 10.93
N ILE A 85 17.21 17.38 11.42
CA ILE A 85 17.72 18.09 12.60
C ILE A 85 18.80 19.12 12.27
N ASP A 86 19.03 19.44 11.01
CA ASP A 86 20.10 20.34 10.56
C ASP A 86 20.03 21.74 11.15
N LYS A 87 18.80 22.19 11.47
CA LYS A 87 18.53 23.49 12.09
C LYS A 87 18.20 23.40 13.58
N LEU A 88 18.37 22.22 14.18
CA LEU A 88 18.07 22.03 15.60
C LEU A 88 19.18 22.64 16.45
N TYR A 89 20.33 22.00 16.52
CA TYR A 89 21.48 22.42 17.35
C TYR A 89 22.83 22.03 16.73
N SER A 90 23.00 22.27 15.44
CA SER A 90 24.27 21.93 14.78
C SER A 90 25.44 22.69 15.42
N PRO A 91 26.46 22.01 15.97
CA PRO A 91 27.63 22.67 16.57
C PRO A 91 28.54 23.29 15.52
N ASP A 92 28.48 22.82 14.28
CA ASP A 92 29.38 23.18 13.19
C ASP A 92 28.86 24.34 12.32
N SER A 93 27.63 24.79 12.58
CA SER A 93 26.98 25.87 11.81
C SER A 93 26.36 26.92 12.73
N SER A 94 26.66 28.18 12.49
CA SER A 94 26.01 29.29 13.21
C SER A 94 24.53 29.43 12.83
N THR A 95 24.15 29.04 11.61
CA THR A 95 22.76 29.08 11.12
C THR A 95 21.97 27.82 11.46
N GLY A 96 22.62 26.77 11.96
CA GLY A 96 22.02 25.50 12.35
C GLY A 96 21.59 25.39 13.82
N ARG A 97 21.56 26.51 14.57
CA ARG A 97 21.22 26.56 16.01
C ARG A 97 19.91 27.28 16.28
N LEU A 98 18.88 26.94 15.53
CA LEU A 98 17.59 27.64 15.59
C LEU A 98 16.56 26.94 16.48
N GLY A 99 16.87 25.76 17.03
CA GLY A 99 15.93 24.97 17.81
C GLY A 99 14.77 24.40 16.96
N ILE A 100 14.97 24.26 15.65
CA ILE A 100 13.93 23.83 14.71
C ILE A 100 14.12 22.35 14.37
N LEU A 101 13.08 21.56 14.60
CA LEU A 101 12.93 20.21 14.08
C LEU A 101 12.00 20.25 12.86
N GLU A 102 12.48 19.75 11.72
CA GLU A 102 11.68 19.66 10.50
C GLU A 102 11.12 18.25 10.32
N LEU A 103 9.80 18.15 10.17
CA LEU A 103 9.09 16.91 9.79
C LEU A 103 8.84 16.95 8.28
N ARG A 104 9.70 16.29 7.51
CA ARG A 104 9.72 16.37 6.05
C ARG A 104 8.84 15.31 5.37
N GLY A 105 8.36 14.32 6.13
CA GLY A 105 7.50 13.26 5.63
C GLY A 105 6.09 13.70 5.27
N PHE A 106 5.69 14.94 5.61
CA PHE A 106 4.35 15.45 5.31
C PHE A 106 4.28 16.07 3.92
N ASP A 107 3.33 15.61 3.13
CA ASP A 107 2.91 16.29 1.91
C ASP A 107 1.81 17.32 2.22
N MET A 108 1.67 18.32 1.35
CA MET A 108 0.62 19.32 1.51
C MET A 108 -0.74 18.69 1.18
N PRO A 109 -1.67 18.63 2.15
CA PRO A 109 -3.00 18.11 1.88
C PRO A 109 -3.85 19.13 1.10
N PRO A 110 -4.88 18.66 0.37
CA PRO A 110 -5.69 19.51 -0.49
C PRO A 110 -6.58 20.51 0.24
N HIS A 111 -6.75 20.39 1.56
CA HIS A 111 -7.65 21.25 2.32
C HIS A 111 -7.01 21.74 3.63
N ALA A 112 -7.26 23.00 3.98
CA ALA A 112 -6.69 23.65 5.16
C ALA A 112 -7.02 22.92 6.48
N GLN A 113 -8.22 22.36 6.63
CA GLN A 113 -8.59 21.58 7.83
C GLN A 113 -7.73 20.33 8.00
N MET A 114 -7.32 19.70 6.92
CA MET A 114 -6.39 18.57 6.97
C MET A 114 -5.01 19.02 7.46
N SER A 115 -4.50 20.16 7.00
CA SER A 115 -3.26 20.74 7.53
C SER A 115 -3.36 21.09 9.01
N LEU A 116 -4.51 21.59 9.46
CA LEU A 116 -4.75 21.85 10.88
C LEU A 116 -4.70 20.57 11.71
N LEU A 117 -5.25 19.47 11.21
CA LEU A 117 -5.20 18.18 11.91
C LEU A 117 -3.77 17.64 12.00
N GLN A 118 -2.97 17.73 10.93
CA GLN A 118 -1.54 17.37 10.96
C GLN A 118 -0.80 18.18 12.04
N ASN A 119 -0.99 19.49 12.06
CA ASN A 119 -0.38 20.37 13.06
C ASN A 119 -0.86 20.04 14.48
N LEU A 120 -2.15 19.80 14.66
CA LEU A 120 -2.72 19.43 15.96
C LEU A 120 -2.10 18.13 16.48
N LEU A 121 -2.02 17.11 15.62
CA LEU A 121 -1.43 15.81 15.96
C LEU A 121 0.03 15.96 16.40
N VAL A 122 0.86 16.62 15.60
CA VAL A 122 2.29 16.81 15.90
C VAL A 122 2.46 17.58 17.22
N ARG A 123 1.72 18.67 17.42
CA ARG A 123 1.78 19.47 18.66
C ARG A 123 1.33 18.66 19.87
N THR A 124 0.35 17.81 19.70
CA THR A 124 -0.15 16.93 20.76
C THR A 124 0.89 15.89 21.14
N LEU A 125 1.53 15.24 20.17
CA LEU A 125 2.61 14.29 20.43
C LEU A 125 3.79 14.97 21.16
N VAL A 126 4.17 16.17 20.73
CA VAL A 126 5.21 16.96 21.42
C VAL A 126 4.77 17.28 22.86
N SER A 127 3.55 17.74 23.09
CA SER A 127 3.02 18.03 24.42
C SER A 127 2.96 16.78 25.30
N TRP A 128 2.56 15.65 24.73
CA TRP A 128 2.49 14.39 25.45
C TRP A 128 3.88 13.92 25.88
N PHE A 129 4.82 13.82 24.93
CA PHE A 129 6.15 13.30 25.20
C PHE A 129 7.05 14.25 26.00
N TRP A 130 6.71 15.54 26.02
CA TRP A 130 7.33 16.50 26.92
C TRP A 130 6.99 16.20 28.38
N LYS A 131 5.73 15.83 28.67
CA LYS A 131 5.25 15.49 30.00
C LYS A 131 5.61 14.07 30.42
N LYS A 132 5.51 13.12 29.47
CA LYS A 132 5.77 11.69 29.68
C LYS A 132 6.50 11.13 28.47
N PRO A 133 7.82 10.94 28.57
CA PRO A 133 8.61 10.36 27.48
C PRO A 133 8.07 9.01 27.03
N TYR A 134 8.10 8.75 25.72
CA TYR A 134 7.73 7.48 25.10
C TYR A 134 8.99 6.62 24.99
N GLU A 135 9.18 5.72 25.99
CA GLU A 135 10.37 4.92 26.13
C GLU A 135 10.06 3.45 25.86
N HIS A 136 10.04 3.09 24.59
CA HIS A 136 9.84 1.73 24.11
C HIS A 136 11.03 1.27 23.28
N ASN A 137 11.15 -0.04 23.08
CA ASN A 137 12.09 -0.62 22.12
C ASN A 137 11.57 -0.38 20.70
N LEU A 138 12.49 -0.28 19.73
CA LEU A 138 12.12 -0.15 18.34
C LEU A 138 11.54 -1.47 17.80
N VAL A 139 10.58 -1.37 16.89
CA VAL A 139 9.95 -2.51 16.21
C VAL A 139 10.68 -2.77 14.88
N ARG A 140 11.02 -4.00 14.61
CA ARG A 140 11.63 -4.40 13.33
C ARG A 140 10.54 -4.91 12.40
N TRP A 141 9.98 -4.01 11.62
CA TRP A 141 8.92 -4.33 10.66
C TRP A 141 9.40 -5.23 9.51
N GLY A 142 10.64 -5.03 9.05
CA GLY A 142 11.15 -5.75 7.89
C GLY A 142 10.27 -5.56 6.66
N THR A 143 9.97 -6.64 5.97
CA THR A 143 9.12 -6.62 4.77
C THR A 143 7.63 -6.36 5.10
N GLU A 144 7.20 -6.60 6.34
CA GLU A 144 5.83 -6.27 6.78
C GLU A 144 5.49 -4.80 6.60
N LEU A 145 6.49 -3.90 6.65
CA LEU A 145 6.30 -2.48 6.45
C LEU A 145 5.59 -2.19 5.12
N HIS A 146 6.09 -2.77 4.03
CA HIS A 146 5.54 -2.59 2.68
C HIS A 146 4.46 -3.63 2.31
N ASP A 147 4.29 -4.68 3.09
CA ASP A 147 3.21 -5.64 2.90
C ASP A 147 1.88 -5.12 3.48
N LYS A 148 1.93 -4.58 4.71
CA LYS A 148 0.75 -4.13 5.44
C LYS A 148 0.40 -2.67 5.17
N PHE A 149 1.34 -1.75 5.43
CA PHE A 149 1.03 -0.32 5.53
C PHE A 149 0.92 0.41 4.18
N LEU A 150 0.88 -0.31 3.07
CA LEU A 150 0.62 0.24 1.75
C LEU A 150 -0.81 0.02 1.27
N ILE A 151 -1.70 -0.47 2.15
CA ILE A 151 -3.14 -0.57 1.92
C ILE A 151 -3.91 0.07 3.08
N GLU A 152 -5.09 0.58 2.79
CA GLU A 152 -5.89 1.41 3.69
C GLU A 152 -6.17 0.74 5.03
N HIS A 153 -6.55 -0.53 5.02
CA HIS A 153 -6.98 -1.26 6.22
C HIS A 153 -5.96 -1.18 7.36
N PHE A 154 -4.71 -1.52 7.09
CA PHE A 154 -3.69 -1.56 8.14
C PHE A 154 -3.25 -0.15 8.59
N VAL A 155 -3.25 0.82 7.68
CA VAL A 155 -3.01 2.22 8.05
C VAL A 155 -4.12 2.75 8.94
N LYS A 156 -5.37 2.38 8.66
CA LYS A 156 -6.54 2.79 9.46
C LYS A 156 -6.51 2.17 10.86
N GLU A 157 -6.15 0.90 10.97
CA GLU A 157 -6.00 0.25 12.28
C GLU A 157 -4.86 0.88 13.10
N ASP A 158 -3.75 1.25 12.47
CA ASP A 158 -2.65 1.94 13.14
C ASP A 158 -3.04 3.35 13.61
N ILE A 159 -3.72 4.14 12.78
CA ILE A 159 -4.23 5.46 13.18
C ILE A 159 -5.27 5.32 14.31
N LYS A 160 -6.11 4.31 14.28
CA LYS A 160 -7.06 4.01 15.35
C LYS A 160 -6.33 3.71 16.67
N ASP A 161 -5.22 2.97 16.62
CA ASP A 161 -4.40 2.74 17.82
C ASP A 161 -3.77 4.05 18.32
N ILE A 162 -3.26 4.90 17.45
CA ILE A 162 -2.75 6.24 17.80
C ILE A 162 -3.83 7.07 18.50
N VAL A 163 -5.04 7.14 17.93
CA VAL A 163 -6.18 7.86 18.51
C VAL A 163 -6.52 7.31 19.90
N ASN A 164 -6.54 6.00 20.06
CA ASN A 164 -6.76 5.35 21.36
C ASN A 164 -5.67 5.71 22.38
N GLN A 165 -4.41 5.72 21.96
CA GLN A 165 -3.29 6.10 22.84
C GLN A 165 -3.36 7.57 23.24
N LEU A 166 -3.68 8.48 22.32
CA LEU A 166 -3.88 9.90 22.59
C LEU A 166 -5.02 10.13 23.59
N ASN A 167 -6.15 9.46 23.38
CA ASN A 167 -7.30 9.55 24.28
C ASN A 167 -6.97 9.02 25.69
N LYS A 168 -6.22 7.93 25.80
CA LYS A 168 -5.70 7.42 27.09
C LYS A 168 -4.74 8.39 27.77
N ALA A 169 -3.98 9.15 26.98
CA ALA A 169 -3.09 10.20 27.48
C ALA A 169 -3.81 11.51 27.87
N GLY A 170 -5.13 11.58 27.67
CA GLY A 170 -5.98 12.72 28.04
C GLY A 170 -6.18 13.76 26.93
N TYR A 171 -5.76 13.45 25.71
CA TYR A 171 -6.00 14.29 24.53
C TYR A 171 -7.21 13.74 23.76
N LYS A 172 -8.17 14.60 23.46
CA LYS A 172 -9.38 14.19 22.74
C LYS A 172 -9.15 14.21 21.24
N PHE A 173 -9.17 13.02 20.63
CA PHE A 173 -9.11 12.82 19.19
C PHE A 173 -10.22 11.87 18.75
N GLU A 174 -10.77 12.11 17.57
CA GLU A 174 -11.78 11.27 16.93
C GLU A 174 -11.18 10.65 15.65
N LEU A 175 -11.47 9.38 15.39
CA LEU A 175 -10.93 8.68 14.23
C LEU A 175 -11.46 9.26 12.91
N ASP A 176 -12.71 9.69 12.89
CA ASP A 176 -13.37 10.27 11.72
C ASP A 176 -12.73 11.58 11.22
N TRP A 177 -11.96 12.27 12.08
CA TRP A 177 -11.18 13.43 11.63
C TRP A 177 -10.15 13.08 10.57
N PHE A 178 -9.70 11.82 10.51
CA PHE A 178 -8.72 11.30 9.55
C PHE A 178 -9.37 10.76 8.26
N ASP A 179 -10.68 10.61 8.18
CA ASP A 179 -11.37 10.07 7.00
C ASP A 179 -11.02 10.83 5.70
N PRO A 180 -10.90 12.17 5.67
CA PRO A 180 -10.46 12.88 4.47
C PRO A 180 -9.05 12.48 3.99
N PHE A 181 -8.15 12.13 4.92
CA PHE A 181 -6.81 11.64 4.57
C PHE A 181 -6.86 10.22 3.99
N PHE A 182 -7.70 9.34 4.56
CA PHE A 182 -7.89 8.00 4.02
C PHE A 182 -8.46 8.05 2.61
N GLU A 183 -9.47 8.88 2.37
CA GLU A 183 -10.05 9.02 1.04
C GLU A 183 -9.09 9.69 0.04
N PHE A 184 -8.29 10.65 0.48
CA PHE A 184 -7.27 11.28 -0.34
C PHE A 184 -6.13 10.32 -0.70
N ARG A 185 -5.67 9.53 0.28
CA ARG A 185 -4.51 8.63 0.11
C ARG A 185 -4.87 7.29 -0.52
N PHE A 186 -6.03 6.76 -0.17
CA PHE A 186 -6.57 5.47 -0.60
C PHE A 186 -7.98 5.65 -1.22
N PRO A 187 -8.11 6.45 -2.28
CA PRO A 187 -9.42 6.73 -2.85
C PRO A 187 -10.17 5.46 -3.25
N LEU A 188 -11.49 5.52 -3.06
CA LEU A 188 -12.39 4.47 -3.48
C LEU A 188 -12.39 4.37 -5.01
N TYR A 189 -12.11 3.18 -5.55
CA TYR A 189 -12.27 2.90 -6.97
C TYR A 189 -13.70 2.52 -7.30
N GLY A 190 -14.32 1.70 -6.48
CA GLY A 190 -15.72 1.30 -6.60
C GLY A 190 -16.08 0.19 -5.65
N MET A 191 -17.37 -0.08 -5.57
CA MET A 191 -17.95 -1.16 -4.78
C MET A 191 -19.07 -1.83 -5.54
N VAL A 192 -19.31 -3.09 -5.26
CA VAL A 192 -20.43 -3.89 -5.83
C VAL A 192 -20.98 -4.84 -4.78
N ASP A 193 -22.31 -4.96 -4.76
CA ASP A 193 -23.04 -5.87 -3.90
C ASP A 193 -23.53 -7.09 -4.69
N ILE A 194 -23.14 -8.28 -4.26
CA ILE A 194 -23.44 -9.54 -4.93
C ILE A 194 -23.98 -10.52 -3.90
N ASN A 195 -25.29 -10.82 -3.91
CA ASN A 195 -25.90 -11.77 -2.99
C ASN A 195 -25.52 -11.54 -1.51
N ASN A 196 -25.63 -10.33 -1.02
CA ASN A 196 -25.21 -9.86 0.31
C ASN A 196 -23.69 -9.80 0.54
N ILE A 197 -22.87 -10.18 -0.40
CA ILE A 197 -21.41 -9.99 -0.31
C ILE A 197 -21.09 -8.60 -0.83
N HIS A 198 -20.40 -7.80 -0.02
CA HIS A 198 -19.90 -6.49 -0.41
C HIS A 198 -18.45 -6.62 -0.87
N LEU A 199 -18.15 -6.21 -2.08
CA LEU A 199 -16.81 -6.17 -2.65
C LEU A 199 -16.42 -4.71 -2.88
N GLU A 200 -15.35 -4.26 -2.25
CA GLU A 200 -14.80 -2.91 -2.36
C GLU A 200 -13.39 -2.93 -2.91
N LEU A 201 -13.09 -2.02 -3.84
CA LEU A 201 -11.74 -1.75 -4.34
C LEU A 201 -11.31 -0.33 -3.99
N ARG A 202 -10.15 -0.21 -3.37
CA ARG A 202 -9.49 1.07 -3.08
C ARG A 202 -8.10 1.12 -3.65
N ALA A 203 -7.60 2.33 -3.93
CA ALA A 203 -6.19 2.51 -4.23
C ALA A 203 -5.33 2.02 -3.08
N GLY A 204 -4.20 1.42 -3.42
CA GLY A 204 -3.08 1.20 -2.52
C GLY A 204 -1.90 2.11 -2.88
N ILE A 205 -0.86 2.04 -2.10
CA ILE A 205 0.41 2.71 -2.35
C ILE A 205 1.39 1.66 -2.89
N GLU A 206 2.15 2.03 -3.92
CA GLU A 206 3.24 1.18 -4.42
C GLU A 206 4.55 1.96 -4.36
N PRO A 207 5.61 1.41 -3.75
CA PRO A 207 6.93 2.01 -3.78
C PRO A 207 7.49 1.94 -5.20
N TRP A 208 7.83 3.09 -5.77
CA TRP A 208 8.47 3.15 -7.07
C TRP A 208 9.99 3.19 -6.91
N ASN A 209 10.69 2.39 -7.70
CA ASN A 209 12.13 2.39 -7.71
C ASN A 209 12.66 3.60 -8.47
N VAL A 210 13.62 4.31 -7.86
CA VAL A 210 14.35 5.38 -8.54
C VAL A 210 15.38 4.74 -9.48
N LEU A 211 15.32 5.11 -10.76
CA LEU A 211 16.19 4.62 -11.83
C LEU A 211 17.43 5.50 -11.99
N GLY A 212 17.34 6.77 -11.63
CA GLY A 212 18.42 7.72 -11.71
C GLY A 212 18.03 9.08 -11.17
N GLU A 213 19.03 9.91 -10.88
CA GLU A 213 18.88 11.29 -10.46
C GLU A 213 19.79 12.19 -11.29
N GLU A 214 19.26 13.34 -11.68
CA GLU A 214 20.02 14.40 -12.35
C GLU A 214 19.91 15.70 -11.57
N MET A 215 21.04 16.35 -11.36
CA MET A 215 21.10 17.70 -10.81
C MET A 215 20.75 18.69 -11.90
N THR A 216 19.63 19.37 -11.75
CA THR A 216 19.22 20.47 -12.65
C THR A 216 19.43 21.81 -11.98
N GLY A 217 19.54 22.89 -12.74
CA GLY A 217 19.77 24.23 -12.19
C GLY A 217 18.72 24.75 -11.20
N GLY A 218 17.60 24.06 -11.03
CA GLY A 218 16.53 24.40 -10.10
C GLY A 218 16.18 23.29 -9.10
N GLY A 219 16.92 22.18 -9.06
CA GLY A 219 16.64 21.05 -8.17
C GLY A 219 17.20 19.73 -8.66
N THR A 220 16.69 18.65 -8.11
CA THR A 220 17.04 17.28 -8.52
C THR A 220 15.84 16.63 -9.23
N ALA A 221 16.02 16.20 -10.47
CA ALA A 221 15.06 15.38 -11.18
C ALA A 221 15.31 13.90 -10.87
N ARG A 222 14.25 13.17 -10.54
CA ARG A 222 14.27 11.73 -10.32
C ARG A 222 13.49 11.01 -11.41
N TYR A 223 14.12 10.03 -12.00
CA TYR A 223 13.48 9.10 -12.93
C TYR A 223 13.08 7.85 -12.16
N VAL A 224 11.83 7.44 -12.31
CA VAL A 224 11.27 6.31 -11.54
C VAL A 224 10.64 5.27 -12.46
N ASP A 225 10.62 4.02 -11.99
CA ASP A 225 9.80 2.97 -12.59
C ASP A 225 8.39 3.01 -12.00
N SER A 226 7.48 3.67 -12.71
CA SER A 226 6.07 3.78 -12.33
C SER A 226 5.18 2.67 -12.90
N SER A 227 5.76 1.59 -13.41
CA SER A 227 5.03 0.51 -14.07
C SER A 227 4.10 -0.28 -13.14
N LEU A 228 4.39 -0.26 -11.84
CA LEU A 228 3.66 -1.04 -10.83
C LEU A 228 2.67 -0.17 -10.06
N GLU A 229 1.53 -0.76 -9.79
CA GLU A 229 0.52 -0.21 -8.90
C GLU A 229 0.03 -1.26 -7.92
N ARG A 230 -0.65 -0.79 -6.90
CA ARG A 230 -1.29 -1.61 -5.88
C ARG A 230 -2.71 -1.11 -5.65
N LEU A 231 -3.62 -2.06 -5.37
CA LEU A 231 -4.93 -1.75 -4.82
C LEU A 231 -5.21 -2.64 -3.61
N GLN A 232 -6.16 -2.21 -2.80
CA GLN A 232 -6.79 -3.02 -1.77
C GLN A 232 -8.10 -3.56 -2.30
N VAL A 233 -8.30 -4.87 -2.11
CA VAL A 233 -9.63 -5.48 -2.20
C VAL A 233 -10.10 -5.82 -0.80
N LYS A 234 -11.35 -5.46 -0.50
CA LYS A 234 -12.03 -5.80 0.75
C LYS A 234 -13.34 -6.48 0.44
N VAL A 235 -13.66 -7.55 1.16
CA VAL A 235 -14.93 -8.26 1.06
C VAL A 235 -15.54 -8.39 2.44
N SER A 236 -16.85 -8.17 2.53
CA SER A 236 -17.64 -8.34 3.76
C SER A 236 -18.79 -9.30 3.51
N ASP A 237 -19.30 -9.95 4.57
CA ASP A 237 -20.28 -11.02 4.52
C ASP A 237 -19.87 -12.21 3.62
N PHE A 238 -18.55 -12.47 3.60
CA PHE A 238 -17.91 -13.43 2.72
C PHE A 238 -17.63 -14.76 3.43
N ASN A 239 -18.24 -15.85 2.94
CA ASN A 239 -17.96 -17.20 3.44
C ASN A 239 -16.84 -17.86 2.60
N GLN A 240 -15.62 -17.94 3.13
CA GLN A 240 -14.47 -18.55 2.46
C GLN A 240 -14.59 -20.05 2.18
N GLU A 241 -15.46 -20.77 2.88
CA GLU A 241 -15.69 -22.19 2.60
C GLU A 241 -16.49 -22.39 1.31
N ARG A 242 -17.41 -21.47 1.04
CA ARG A 242 -18.27 -21.52 -0.14
C ARG A 242 -17.72 -20.72 -1.31
N TYR A 243 -17.17 -19.54 -1.03
CA TYR A 243 -16.78 -18.60 -2.08
C TYR A 243 -15.27 -18.46 -2.19
N THR A 244 -14.81 -18.23 -3.39
CA THR A 244 -13.43 -17.85 -3.69
C THR A 244 -13.43 -16.54 -4.46
N LEU A 245 -12.66 -15.58 -4.01
CA LEU A 245 -12.39 -14.37 -4.79
C LEU A 245 -11.19 -14.62 -5.69
N THR A 246 -11.30 -14.24 -6.95
CA THR A 246 -10.18 -14.27 -7.91
C THR A 246 -9.95 -12.90 -8.54
N CYS A 247 -8.71 -12.63 -8.94
CA CYS A 247 -8.32 -11.50 -9.74
C CYS A 247 -7.60 -12.01 -11.00
N ASN A 248 -8.14 -11.70 -12.17
CA ASN A 248 -7.62 -12.22 -13.45
C ASN A 248 -7.44 -13.76 -13.45
N GLY A 249 -8.37 -14.48 -12.84
CA GLY A 249 -8.34 -15.94 -12.71
C GLY A 249 -7.35 -16.50 -11.70
N VAL A 250 -6.69 -15.64 -10.92
CA VAL A 250 -5.79 -16.03 -9.81
C VAL A 250 -6.54 -15.88 -8.50
N LYS A 251 -6.50 -16.92 -7.65
CA LYS A 251 -7.11 -16.88 -6.32
C LYS A 251 -6.47 -15.80 -5.45
N VAL A 252 -7.29 -14.92 -4.91
CA VAL A 252 -6.86 -13.90 -3.94
C VAL A 252 -6.77 -14.53 -2.55
N GLN A 253 -5.64 -14.32 -1.90
CA GLN A 253 -5.39 -14.83 -0.55
C GLN A 253 -5.86 -13.80 0.46
N LEU A 254 -7.13 -13.91 0.82
CA LEU A 254 -7.79 -13.00 1.74
C LEU A 254 -7.33 -13.23 3.20
N LYS A 255 -7.07 -12.14 3.91
CA LYS A 255 -6.74 -12.10 5.34
C LYS A 255 -7.91 -11.52 6.13
N SER A 256 -8.22 -12.12 7.27
CA SER A 256 -9.26 -11.60 8.16
C SER A 256 -8.86 -10.23 8.72
N THR A 257 -9.81 -9.32 8.75
CA THR A 257 -9.68 -8.01 9.39
C THR A 257 -9.89 -8.05 10.91
N GLY A 258 -10.29 -9.22 11.44
CA GLY A 258 -10.76 -9.37 12.82
C GLY A 258 -12.26 -9.16 12.98
N THR A 259 -12.95 -8.64 11.99
CA THR A 259 -14.41 -8.59 11.92
C THR A 259 -14.94 -9.89 11.32
N HIS A 260 -16.08 -10.36 11.81
CA HIS A 260 -16.69 -11.59 11.30
C HIS A 260 -17.01 -11.47 9.81
N ALA A 261 -16.63 -12.49 9.03
CA ALA A 261 -16.84 -12.58 7.59
C ALA A 261 -16.29 -11.38 6.77
N GLU A 262 -15.34 -10.63 7.32
CA GLU A 262 -14.69 -9.51 6.63
C GLU A 262 -13.21 -9.83 6.39
N TYR A 263 -12.78 -9.61 5.15
CA TYR A 263 -11.44 -9.95 4.70
C TYR A 263 -10.87 -8.89 3.77
N VAL A 264 -9.54 -8.81 3.75
CA VAL A 264 -8.78 -7.83 2.96
C VAL A 264 -7.57 -8.49 2.31
N ALA A 265 -7.15 -7.97 1.16
CA ALA A 265 -5.87 -8.28 0.54
C ALA A 265 -5.37 -7.10 -0.29
N GLY A 266 -4.05 -6.98 -0.39
CA GLY A 266 -3.39 -6.13 -1.38
C GLY A 266 -3.23 -6.88 -2.69
N ILE A 267 -3.43 -6.19 -3.81
CA ILE A 267 -3.15 -6.72 -5.15
C ILE A 267 -2.09 -5.84 -5.79
N ARG A 268 -0.93 -6.40 -6.05
CA ARG A 268 0.18 -5.76 -6.76
C ARG A 268 0.18 -6.22 -8.20
N TYR A 269 0.25 -5.28 -9.14
CA TYR A 269 0.16 -5.61 -10.55
C TYR A 269 0.95 -4.63 -11.41
N LYS A 270 1.31 -5.05 -12.62
CA LYS A 270 1.90 -4.16 -13.62
C LYS A 270 0.78 -3.43 -14.35
N ALA A 271 0.69 -2.13 -14.13
CA ALA A 271 -0.39 -1.28 -14.65
C ALA A 271 -0.15 -0.84 -16.09
N TRP A 272 1.10 -0.59 -16.48
CA TRP A 272 1.50 -0.16 -17.82
C TRP A 272 2.97 -0.45 -18.09
N ASN A 273 3.43 -0.17 -19.28
CA ASN A 273 4.81 -0.45 -19.69
C ASN A 273 5.52 0.81 -20.17
N PRO A 274 6.06 1.65 -19.25
CA PRO A 274 6.88 2.80 -19.63
C PRO A 274 8.19 2.36 -20.29
N TYR A 275 8.82 3.26 -21.05
CA TYR A 275 10.14 3.00 -21.65
C TYR A 275 11.21 2.66 -20.60
N SER A 276 11.07 3.21 -19.42
CA SER A 276 11.98 3.03 -18.27
C SER A 276 11.60 1.87 -17.35
N ALA A 277 10.69 0.98 -17.75
CA ALA A 277 10.30 -0.16 -16.92
C ALA A 277 11.49 -1.08 -16.66
N LEU A 278 11.74 -1.42 -15.37
CA LEU A 278 12.82 -2.35 -14.98
C LEU A 278 12.61 -3.76 -15.52
N HIS A 279 11.35 -4.16 -15.70
CA HIS A 279 10.98 -5.49 -16.18
C HIS A 279 10.07 -5.40 -17.41
N PRO A 280 10.60 -5.03 -18.59
CA PRO A 280 9.79 -4.80 -19.80
C PRO A 280 9.12 -6.08 -20.31
N THR A 281 9.63 -7.26 -19.97
CA THR A 281 9.10 -8.56 -20.41
C THR A 281 7.96 -9.10 -19.57
N ILE A 282 7.63 -8.45 -18.44
CA ILE A 282 6.45 -8.80 -17.65
C ILE A 282 5.24 -8.13 -18.29
N ASP A 283 4.22 -8.93 -18.57
CA ASP A 283 2.98 -8.45 -19.19
C ASP A 283 2.20 -7.50 -18.28
N VAL A 284 1.50 -6.56 -18.89
CA VAL A 284 0.58 -5.64 -18.22
C VAL A 284 -0.68 -6.38 -17.79
N ASP A 285 -1.12 -6.15 -16.56
CA ASP A 285 -2.30 -6.74 -15.94
C ASP A 285 -3.47 -5.74 -15.89
N THR A 286 -3.90 -5.26 -17.04
CA THR A 286 -5.08 -4.39 -17.15
C THR A 286 -5.98 -4.87 -18.29
N PRO A 287 -7.31 -4.86 -18.09
CA PRO A 287 -8.03 -4.57 -16.84
C PRO A 287 -7.86 -5.65 -15.77
N LEU A 288 -8.20 -5.30 -14.53
CA LEU A 288 -8.31 -6.25 -13.42
C LEU A 288 -9.76 -6.72 -13.31
N VAL A 289 -10.00 -7.99 -13.57
CA VAL A 289 -11.31 -8.63 -13.47
C VAL A 289 -11.39 -9.40 -12.17
N PHE A 290 -12.29 -9.01 -11.29
CA PHE A 290 -12.56 -9.69 -10.04
C PHE A 290 -13.81 -10.57 -10.18
N ASP A 291 -13.70 -11.82 -9.75
CA ASP A 291 -14.80 -12.75 -9.75
C ASP A 291 -15.02 -13.33 -8.35
N ILE A 292 -16.26 -13.31 -7.87
CA ILE A 292 -16.70 -14.12 -6.73
C ILE A 292 -17.22 -15.44 -7.28
N VAL A 293 -16.50 -16.50 -7.02
CA VAL A 293 -16.82 -17.84 -7.54
C VAL A 293 -17.47 -18.67 -6.46
N ASP A 294 -18.67 -19.18 -6.74
CA ASP A 294 -19.32 -20.19 -5.92
C ASP A 294 -18.67 -21.56 -6.19
N ASN A 295 -17.92 -22.07 -5.23
CA ASN A 295 -17.20 -23.33 -5.34
C ASN A 295 -18.12 -24.55 -5.51
N TRP A 296 -19.37 -24.45 -5.05
CA TRP A 296 -20.35 -25.53 -5.20
C TRP A 296 -20.86 -25.63 -6.63
N ASN A 297 -21.14 -24.48 -7.24
CA ASN A 297 -21.70 -24.39 -8.59
C ASN A 297 -20.62 -24.18 -9.67
N LYS A 298 -19.36 -23.93 -9.30
CA LYS A 298 -18.22 -23.66 -10.21
C LYS A 298 -18.50 -22.51 -11.18
N ARG A 299 -19.17 -21.48 -10.71
CA ARG A 299 -19.55 -20.32 -11.51
C ARG A 299 -19.23 -19.03 -10.78
N SER A 300 -18.82 -18.03 -11.54
CA SER A 300 -18.87 -16.67 -11.05
C SER A 300 -20.31 -16.28 -10.78
N ILE A 301 -20.59 -15.80 -9.57
CA ILE A 301 -21.89 -15.27 -9.18
C ILE A 301 -21.99 -13.77 -9.39
N GLY A 302 -20.87 -13.12 -9.66
CA GLY A 302 -20.71 -11.70 -9.87
C GLY A 302 -19.28 -11.26 -9.62
N GLY A 303 -19.03 -9.98 -9.76
CA GLY A 303 -17.73 -9.39 -9.58
C GLY A 303 -17.69 -7.99 -10.18
N CYS A 304 -16.50 -7.51 -10.47
CA CYS A 304 -16.31 -6.21 -11.07
C CYS A 304 -15.08 -6.19 -11.97
N THR A 305 -14.97 -5.15 -12.78
CA THR A 305 -13.79 -4.87 -13.57
C THR A 305 -13.28 -3.47 -13.27
N TYR A 306 -11.98 -3.37 -12.98
CA TYR A 306 -11.29 -2.10 -12.80
C TYR A 306 -10.33 -1.83 -13.97
N PHE A 307 -10.53 -0.68 -14.62
CA PHE A 307 -9.69 -0.22 -15.72
C PHE A 307 -8.70 0.85 -15.23
N VAL A 308 -7.42 0.55 -15.34
CA VAL A 308 -6.39 1.56 -15.14
C VAL A 308 -6.35 2.45 -16.39
N THR A 309 -6.74 3.71 -16.25
CA THR A 309 -7.01 4.57 -17.43
C THR A 309 -5.86 5.45 -17.82
N HIS A 310 -4.92 5.71 -16.94
CA HIS A 310 -3.86 6.68 -17.23
C HIS A 310 -2.48 6.10 -16.95
N PRO A 311 -1.58 6.11 -17.98
CA PRO A 311 -0.22 5.62 -17.81
C PRO A 311 0.61 6.39 -16.78
N GLY A 312 0.31 7.68 -16.55
CA GLY A 312 0.91 8.51 -15.53
C GLY A 312 0.35 8.28 -14.11
N GLY A 313 -0.45 7.24 -13.90
CA GLY A 313 -1.07 6.96 -12.62
C GLY A 313 -2.22 7.89 -12.28
N ARG A 314 -2.24 8.45 -11.07
CA ARG A 314 -3.31 9.31 -10.55
C ARG A 314 -3.22 10.77 -11.00
N SER A 315 -2.27 11.12 -11.84
CA SER A 315 -2.14 12.47 -12.37
C SER A 315 -3.27 12.77 -13.35
N TYR A 316 -3.95 13.87 -13.13
CA TYR A 316 -4.94 14.42 -14.04
C TYR A 316 -4.38 15.69 -14.66
N ASP A 317 -4.50 15.84 -15.96
CA ASP A 317 -4.14 17.10 -16.65
C ASP A 317 -4.99 18.26 -16.14
N THR A 318 -6.22 17.98 -15.75
CA THR A 318 -7.14 18.93 -15.14
C THR A 318 -7.88 18.31 -13.96
N TYR A 319 -8.02 19.07 -12.88
CA TYR A 319 -8.86 18.66 -11.76
C TYR A 319 -10.34 18.65 -12.15
N PRO A 320 -11.16 17.75 -11.56
CA PRO A 320 -12.60 17.79 -11.76
C PRO A 320 -13.18 19.11 -11.23
N ILE A 321 -14.08 19.73 -12.01
CA ILE A 321 -14.69 21.02 -11.68
C ILE A 321 -15.61 20.90 -10.45
N ASN A 322 -16.24 19.74 -10.27
CA ASN A 322 -17.17 19.46 -9.19
C ASN A 322 -17.22 17.96 -8.88
N SER A 323 -17.99 17.59 -7.84
CA SER A 323 -18.16 16.20 -7.41
C SER A 323 -18.80 15.30 -8.47
N ASN A 324 -19.69 15.82 -9.31
CA ASN A 324 -20.32 15.05 -10.38
C ASN A 324 -19.32 14.66 -11.46
N GLU A 325 -18.40 15.54 -11.82
CA GLU A 325 -17.34 15.22 -12.77
C GLU A 325 -16.34 14.21 -12.19
N ALA A 326 -15.97 14.38 -10.91
CA ALA A 326 -15.11 13.42 -10.22
C ALA A 326 -15.74 12.02 -10.19
N GLU A 327 -17.01 11.94 -9.89
CA GLU A 327 -17.79 10.70 -9.89
C GLU A 327 -17.90 10.08 -11.30
N SER A 328 -18.16 10.90 -12.32
CA SER A 328 -18.19 10.44 -13.71
C SER A 328 -16.86 9.84 -14.15
N ARG A 329 -15.73 10.47 -13.78
CA ARG A 329 -14.39 9.94 -14.05
C ARG A 329 -14.14 8.63 -13.31
N ARG A 330 -14.63 8.51 -12.08
CA ARG A 330 -14.53 7.27 -11.29
C ARG A 330 -15.34 6.14 -11.93
N ILE A 331 -16.60 6.36 -12.28
CA ILE A 331 -17.49 5.37 -12.90
C ILE A 331 -16.91 4.82 -14.21
N ASN A 332 -16.24 5.64 -15.00
CA ASN A 332 -15.61 5.19 -16.24
C ASN A 332 -14.47 4.18 -16.04
N ARG A 333 -13.97 4.03 -14.82
CA ARG A 333 -12.88 3.09 -14.48
C ARG A 333 -13.34 1.83 -13.79
N PHE A 334 -14.53 1.83 -13.24
CA PHE A 334 -15.06 0.73 -12.46
C PHE A 334 -16.41 0.27 -13.02
N TRP A 335 -16.48 -1.02 -13.36
CA TRP A 335 -17.69 -1.66 -13.86
C TRP A 335 -18.15 -2.71 -12.87
N ASP A 336 -19.27 -2.49 -12.23
CA ASP A 336 -19.89 -3.36 -11.23
C ASP A 336 -20.50 -4.66 -11.80
N PHE A 337 -20.69 -4.72 -13.12
CA PHE A 337 -21.17 -5.90 -13.85
C PHE A 337 -20.08 -6.60 -14.69
N GLY A 338 -18.87 -6.07 -14.71
CA GLY A 338 -17.77 -6.58 -15.50
C GLY A 338 -17.06 -7.74 -14.77
N HIS A 339 -17.53 -8.95 -14.95
CA HIS A 339 -16.95 -10.17 -14.40
C HIS A 339 -17.00 -11.29 -15.46
N THR A 340 -16.32 -12.41 -15.18
CA THR A 340 -16.34 -13.58 -16.06
C THR A 340 -17.72 -14.22 -16.03
N GLN A 341 -18.35 -14.38 -17.19
CA GLN A 341 -19.67 -14.99 -17.29
C GLN A 341 -19.57 -16.51 -17.44
N GLY A 342 -20.55 -17.22 -16.88
CA GLY A 342 -20.69 -18.65 -17.04
C GLY A 342 -19.80 -19.48 -16.14
N GLU A 343 -19.46 -20.68 -16.59
CA GLU A 343 -18.62 -21.62 -15.85
C GLU A 343 -17.13 -21.19 -15.93
N ILE A 344 -16.46 -21.10 -14.78
CA ILE A 344 -15.04 -20.82 -14.73
C ILE A 344 -14.27 -22.14 -14.81
N LYS A 345 -13.53 -22.32 -15.91
CA LYS A 345 -12.70 -23.49 -16.15
C LYS A 345 -11.25 -23.24 -15.74
N SER A 346 -10.62 -24.25 -15.17
CA SER A 346 -9.17 -24.19 -14.95
C SER A 346 -8.41 -24.12 -16.29
N LYS A 347 -7.18 -23.59 -16.28
CA LYS A 347 -6.36 -23.57 -17.51
C LYS A 347 -6.13 -24.95 -18.11
N GLU A 348 -6.06 -26.01 -17.29
CA GLU A 348 -5.93 -27.39 -17.77
C GLU A 348 -7.21 -27.89 -18.44
N GLU A 349 -8.37 -27.53 -17.91
CA GLU A 349 -9.66 -27.88 -18.53
C GLU A 349 -9.86 -27.09 -19.82
N ALA A 350 -9.53 -25.79 -19.81
CA ALA A 350 -9.58 -24.96 -21.02
C ALA A 350 -8.60 -25.44 -22.12
N ARG A 351 -7.41 -25.95 -21.74
CA ARG A 351 -6.46 -26.54 -22.68
C ARG A 351 -6.97 -27.88 -23.21
N LYS A 352 -7.51 -28.73 -22.36
CA LYS A 352 -8.12 -30.01 -22.79
C LYS A 352 -9.32 -29.80 -23.69
N ASP A 353 -10.15 -28.78 -23.40
CA ASP A 353 -11.28 -28.44 -24.27
C ASP A 353 -10.81 -27.93 -25.63
N LYS A 354 -9.75 -27.09 -25.69
CA LYS A 354 -9.14 -26.68 -26.96
C LYS A 354 -8.54 -27.84 -27.73
N GLU A 355 -7.78 -28.70 -27.06
CA GLU A 355 -7.20 -29.91 -27.66
C GLU A 355 -8.31 -30.90 -28.14
N ALA A 356 -9.42 -30.95 -27.40
CA ALA A 356 -10.58 -31.75 -27.81
C ALA A 356 -11.31 -31.14 -29.00
N GLN A 357 -11.52 -29.80 -29.02
CA GLN A 357 -12.10 -29.09 -30.16
C GLN A 357 -11.23 -29.18 -31.43
N GLU A 358 -9.92 -29.05 -31.28
CA GLU A 358 -8.97 -29.21 -32.40
C GLU A 358 -8.98 -30.62 -32.93
N LYS A 359 -9.09 -31.64 -32.08
CA LYS A 359 -9.24 -33.05 -32.50
C LYS A 359 -10.61 -33.29 -33.16
N GLU A 360 -11.67 -32.71 -32.62
CA GLU A 360 -13.02 -32.84 -33.19
C GLU A 360 -13.10 -32.16 -34.57
N LEU A 361 -12.47 -30.99 -34.73
CA LEU A 361 -12.36 -30.34 -36.04
C LEU A 361 -11.52 -31.17 -37.02
N ALA A 362 -10.41 -31.76 -36.56
CA ALA A 362 -9.59 -32.62 -37.39
C ALA A 362 -10.23 -34.00 -37.74
N GLU A 363 -11.16 -34.50 -36.89
CA GLU A 363 -11.95 -35.69 -37.13
C GLU A 363 -13.18 -35.40 -38.00
N ASN A 364 -13.81 -34.23 -37.86
CA ASN A 364 -14.90 -33.79 -38.75
C ASN A 364 -14.43 -33.55 -40.19
N ASP A 365 -13.21 -33.12 -40.39
CA ASP A 365 -12.56 -33.05 -41.71
C ASP A 365 -12.36 -34.46 -42.32
N LYS A 366 -12.42 -35.53 -41.52
CA LYS A 366 -12.26 -36.93 -41.94
C LYS A 366 -13.57 -37.73 -42.01
N GLY A 367 -14.71 -37.08 -41.78
CA GLY A 367 -16.05 -37.66 -42.05
C GLY A 367 -16.46 -38.82 -41.16
N ILE A 368 -16.08 -38.90 -39.90
CA ILE A 368 -16.48 -40.00 -39.00
C ILE A 368 -17.11 -39.46 -37.72
N ILE A 369 -18.41 -39.69 -37.55
CA ILE A 369 -19.18 -39.39 -36.31
C ILE A 369 -19.13 -40.62 -35.39
N ARG A 370 -18.64 -40.48 -34.17
CA ARG A 370 -18.82 -41.45 -33.08
C ARG A 370 -19.30 -40.77 -31.78
N GLY A 371 -20.32 -41.43 -31.22
CA GLY A 371 -21.10 -40.94 -30.10
C GLY A 371 -20.35 -40.72 -28.77
N ILE A 372 -20.84 -39.75 -28.02
CA ILE A 372 -20.37 -39.25 -26.76
C ILE A 372 -20.71 -40.18 -25.60
N LYS A 373 -19.70 -40.65 -24.86
CA LYS A 373 -19.91 -41.22 -23.51
C LYS A 373 -19.57 -40.15 -22.46
N LYS A 374 -20.59 -39.73 -21.72
CA LYS A 374 -20.41 -38.97 -20.48
C LYS A 374 -19.88 -39.88 -19.38
N GLN A 375 -18.72 -39.57 -18.83
CA GLN A 375 -18.29 -40.09 -17.54
C GLN A 375 -18.05 -38.93 -16.59
N GLY A 376 -18.88 -38.83 -15.54
CA GLY A 376 -18.70 -37.86 -14.48
C GLY A 376 -17.56 -38.29 -13.55
N SER A 377 -16.59 -37.44 -13.35
CA SER A 377 -15.71 -37.50 -12.22
C SER A 377 -15.72 -36.09 -11.56
N SER A 378 -16.04 -36.07 -10.27
CA SER A 378 -15.98 -34.88 -9.47
C SER A 378 -14.50 -34.47 -9.31
N LYS A 379 -13.98 -33.69 -10.23
CA LYS A 379 -12.65 -33.08 -10.08
C LYS A 379 -12.78 -31.79 -9.29
N LYS A 380 -11.98 -31.65 -8.25
CA LYS A 380 -11.86 -30.40 -7.51
C LYS A 380 -11.51 -29.29 -8.50
N PHE A 381 -12.24 -28.20 -8.40
CA PHE A 381 -11.97 -26.99 -9.18
C PHE A 381 -10.67 -26.36 -8.66
N ASN A 382 -9.66 -26.28 -9.50
CA ASN A 382 -8.37 -25.68 -9.14
C ASN A 382 -8.24 -24.33 -9.87
N PHE A 383 -8.37 -23.24 -9.11
CA PHE A 383 -7.91 -21.93 -9.57
C PHE A 383 -6.40 -21.94 -9.75
N LYS A 384 -5.88 -21.00 -10.55
CA LYS A 384 -4.46 -20.72 -10.52
C LYS A 384 -4.13 -20.13 -9.14
N GLU A 385 -3.37 -20.86 -8.37
CA GLU A 385 -2.86 -20.38 -7.09
C GLU A 385 -1.40 -19.95 -7.28
N ILE A 386 -1.09 -18.72 -6.89
CA ILE A 386 0.28 -18.27 -6.70
C ILE A 386 0.65 -18.63 -5.26
N PRO A 387 1.79 -19.29 -5.01
CA PRO A 387 2.23 -19.55 -3.65
C PRO A 387 2.30 -18.25 -2.83
N VAL A 388 1.89 -18.32 -1.56
CA VAL A 388 2.03 -17.18 -0.64
C VAL A 388 3.49 -16.81 -0.59
N ASN A 389 3.81 -15.56 -0.90
CA ASN A 389 5.14 -15.06 -0.61
C ASN A 389 5.25 -14.86 0.90
N PRO A 390 6.17 -15.56 1.61
CA PRO A 390 6.30 -15.44 3.05
C PRO A 390 6.71 -14.04 3.51
N GLU A 391 7.35 -13.27 2.63
CA GLU A 391 7.73 -11.88 2.91
C GLU A 391 6.56 -10.90 2.71
N TYR A 392 5.57 -11.23 1.87
CA TYR A 392 4.42 -10.41 1.56
C TYR A 392 3.11 -11.21 1.64
N PRO A 393 2.77 -11.75 2.83
CA PRO A 393 1.62 -12.64 2.99
C PRO A 393 0.25 -11.97 2.82
N ASN A 394 0.18 -10.65 2.89
CA ASN A 394 -1.05 -9.87 2.71
C ASN A 394 -1.22 -9.34 1.28
N THR A 395 -0.25 -9.58 0.40
CA THR A 395 -0.24 -9.03 -0.96
C THR A 395 -0.13 -10.14 -2.01
N LEU A 396 -1.13 -10.21 -2.90
CA LEU A 396 -1.05 -11.02 -4.11
C LEU A 396 -0.28 -10.25 -5.18
N ASP A 397 0.82 -10.80 -5.67
CA ASP A 397 1.61 -10.23 -6.77
C ASP A 397 1.25 -10.95 -8.08
N LEU A 398 0.45 -10.29 -8.93
CA LEU A 398 0.01 -10.86 -10.21
C LEU A 398 1.13 -11.07 -11.22
N ARG A 399 2.30 -10.44 -11.05
CA ARG A 399 3.46 -10.64 -11.92
C ARG A 399 4.03 -12.06 -11.82
N LEU A 400 3.74 -12.75 -10.71
CA LEU A 400 4.19 -14.12 -10.46
C LEU A 400 3.27 -15.18 -11.06
N LYS A 401 2.23 -14.80 -11.78
CA LYS A 401 1.28 -15.72 -12.43
C LYS A 401 1.86 -16.36 -13.70
N LYS A 402 2.97 -16.98 -13.71
CA LYS A 402 3.50 -17.69 -14.91
C LYS A 402 2.83 -19.03 -15.15
#